data_5f3f61c343d7cd51288ead1a61a93aa0
#
_entry.id   5f3f61c343d7cd51288ead1a61a93aa0
#
_cell.length_a   1.000
_cell.length_b   1.000
_cell.length_c   1.000
_cell.angle_alpha   90.00
_cell.angle_beta   90.00
_cell.angle_gamma   90.00
#
_symmetry.space_group_name_H-M   'P 1'
#
loop_
_entity.id
_entity.type
_entity.pdbx_description
1 polymer ?
#
loop_
_entity_poly.entity_id
_entity_poly.type
_entity_poly.pdbx_seq_one_letter_code
_entity_poly.pdbx_strand_id
1 'polypeptide(L)'
;MDTSTLNNKKDPFKELSNEWWDENGKFQSLHKFTDIRIQYINRIVSKYKKQDRRYSLDKLECLDIGCGGGLLSERIARLGASVTGIDITQNSIEIAKIHAFKSGLD
;
A
#
# COMPACT_ATOMS: atom_id res chain seq x y z
N MET A 1 23.14 4.40 11.57
CA MET A 1 22.45 3.58 12.59
C MET A 1 23.19 2.25 12.71
N ASP A 2 23.46 1.86 13.94
CA ASP A 2 24.17 0.61 14.20
C ASP A 2 23.24 -0.58 13.96
N THR A 3 23.59 -1.42 12.97
CA THR A 3 22.79 -2.58 12.63
C THR A 3 22.80 -3.65 13.72
N SER A 4 23.87 -3.72 14.55
CA SER A 4 23.92 -4.69 15.63
C SER A 4 22.83 -4.44 16.68
N THR A 5 22.44 -3.21 16.88
CA THR A 5 21.34 -2.85 17.79
C THR A 5 20.02 -3.41 17.29
N LEU A 6 19.80 -3.42 15.98
CA LEU A 6 18.59 -3.96 15.39
C LEU A 6 18.52 -5.49 15.49
N ASN A 7 19.68 -6.16 15.42
CA ASN A 7 19.75 -7.62 15.49
C ASN A 7 19.33 -8.18 16.85
N ASN A 8 19.51 -7.40 17.91
CA ASN A 8 19.24 -7.81 19.28
C ASN A 8 17.90 -7.34 19.82
N LYS A 9 17.17 -6.55 19.05
CA LYS A 9 15.86 -5.99 19.43
C LYS A 9 14.86 -6.23 18.31
N LYS A 10 13.58 -6.26 18.66
CA LYS A 10 12.53 -6.27 17.65
C LYS A 10 12.67 -5.02 16.81
N ASP A 11 12.56 -5.22 15.50
CA ASP A 11 12.55 -4.12 14.56
C ASP A 11 11.25 -3.32 14.74
N PRO A 12 11.33 -2.04 15.21
CA PRO A 12 10.13 -1.26 15.46
C PRO A 12 9.31 -1.00 14.18
N PHE A 13 9.98 -0.89 13.05
CA PHE A 13 9.27 -0.71 11.78
C PHE A 13 8.51 -1.94 11.37
N LYS A 14 9.05 -3.12 11.62
CA LYS A 14 8.38 -4.38 11.33
C LYS A 14 7.12 -4.55 12.18
N GLU A 15 7.20 -4.23 13.47
CA GLU A 15 6.04 -4.28 14.35
C GLU A 15 4.98 -3.28 13.94
N LEU A 16 5.38 -2.05 13.63
CA LEU A 16 4.47 -1.02 13.19
C LEU A 16 3.84 -1.36 11.84
N SER A 17 4.60 -1.99 10.94
CA SER A 17 4.08 -2.50 9.67
C SER A 17 2.98 -3.53 9.92
N ASN A 18 3.19 -4.45 10.85
CA ASN A 18 2.18 -5.45 11.20
C ASN A 18 0.91 -4.81 11.75
N GLU A 19 1.01 -3.75 12.53
CA GLU A 19 -0.15 -3.01 13.03
C GLU A 19 -0.92 -2.34 11.90
N TRP A 20 -0.22 -1.65 10.99
CA TRP A 20 -0.84 -0.99 9.84
C TRP A 20 -1.64 -1.97 9.00
N TRP A 21 -1.11 -3.18 8.80
CA TRP A 21 -1.67 -4.17 7.91
C TRP A 21 -2.61 -5.16 8.60
N ASP A 22 -2.80 -5.02 9.92
CA ASP A 22 -3.78 -5.82 10.66
C ASP A 22 -5.19 -5.28 10.41
N GLU A 23 -5.97 -6.03 9.65
CA GLU A 23 -7.33 -5.64 9.27
C GLU A 23 -8.28 -5.57 10.46
N ASN A 24 -7.93 -6.20 11.57
CA ASN A 24 -8.74 -6.23 12.80
C ASN A 24 -8.15 -5.38 13.91
N GLY A 25 -7.06 -4.66 13.64
CA GLY A 25 -6.37 -3.83 14.60
C GLY A 25 -6.82 -2.38 14.60
N LYS A 26 -5.97 -1.51 15.12
CA LYS A 26 -6.29 -0.08 15.28
C LYS A 26 -6.43 0.67 13.96
N PHE A 27 -5.96 0.10 12.85
CA PHE A 27 -6.11 0.69 11.51
C PHE A 27 -7.27 0.09 10.71
N GLN A 28 -8.16 -0.62 11.37
CA GLN A 28 -9.31 -1.27 10.73
C GLN A 28 -10.13 -0.31 9.86
N SER A 29 -10.37 0.90 10.35
CA SER A 29 -11.14 1.91 9.58
C SER A 29 -10.48 2.27 8.27
N LEU A 30 -9.15 2.36 8.24
CA LEU A 30 -8.40 2.65 7.02
C LEU A 30 -8.53 1.53 5.99
N HIS A 31 -8.53 0.26 6.44
CA HIS A 31 -8.75 -0.88 5.54
C HIS A 31 -10.13 -0.82 4.91
N LYS A 32 -11.16 -0.51 5.69
CA LYS A 32 -12.53 -0.37 5.19
C LYS A 32 -12.65 0.78 4.18
N PHE A 33 -12.03 1.93 4.48
CA PHE A 33 -12.00 3.05 3.55
C PHE A 33 -11.26 2.70 2.26
N THR A 34 -10.20 1.93 2.37
CA THR A 34 -9.44 1.49 1.19
C THR A 34 -10.30 0.64 0.27
N ASP A 35 -11.11 -0.27 0.83
CA ASP A 35 -12.04 -1.07 0.04
C ASP A 35 -13.02 -0.20 -0.75
N ILE A 36 -13.58 0.81 -0.11
CA ILE A 36 -14.52 1.75 -0.76
C ILE A 36 -13.82 2.53 -1.85
N ARG A 37 -12.63 3.03 -1.58
CA ARG A 37 -11.84 3.80 -2.55
C ARG A 37 -11.50 2.97 -3.78
N ILE A 38 -11.09 1.73 -3.59
CA ILE A 38 -10.71 0.88 -4.71
C ILE A 38 -11.91 0.56 -5.59
N GLN A 39 -13.08 0.33 -5.01
CA GLN A 39 -14.32 0.13 -5.75
C GLN A 39 -14.65 1.36 -6.59
N TYR A 40 -14.53 2.54 -6.02
CA TYR A 40 -14.78 3.80 -6.71
C TYR A 40 -13.81 4.01 -7.87
N ILE A 41 -12.52 3.79 -7.63
CA ILE A 41 -11.46 3.94 -8.65
C ILE A 41 -11.73 2.98 -9.82
N ASN A 42 -12.02 1.72 -9.52
CA ASN A 42 -12.33 0.74 -10.56
C ASN A 42 -13.53 1.15 -11.40
N ARG A 43 -14.57 1.65 -10.75
CA ARG A 43 -15.78 2.08 -11.46
C ARG A 43 -15.49 3.25 -12.40
N ILE A 44 -14.72 4.23 -11.94
CA ILE A 44 -14.40 5.41 -12.74
C ILE A 44 -13.49 5.04 -13.92
N VAL A 45 -12.43 4.27 -13.66
CA VAL A 45 -11.48 3.89 -14.70
C VAL A 45 -12.14 2.99 -15.75
N SER A 46 -13.04 2.10 -15.33
CA SER A 46 -13.76 1.21 -16.26
C SER A 46 -14.62 1.96 -17.26
N LYS A 47 -15.06 3.18 -16.95
CA LYS A 47 -15.82 4.00 -17.89
C LYS A 47 -14.94 4.52 -19.03
N TYR A 48 -13.65 4.68 -18.80
CA TYR A 48 -12.74 5.27 -19.76
C TYR A 48 -11.87 4.24 -20.45
N LYS A 49 -11.73 3.04 -19.86
CA LYS A 49 -10.92 1.96 -20.42
C LYS A 49 -11.68 0.64 -20.38
N LYS A 50 -11.84 0.01 -21.53
CA LYS A 50 -12.39 -1.34 -21.64
C LYS A 50 -11.25 -2.33 -21.46
N GLN A 51 -11.04 -2.83 -20.24
CA GLN A 51 -9.98 -3.76 -19.94
C GLN A 51 -10.50 -4.98 -19.18
N ASP A 52 -9.65 -6.03 -19.14
CA ASP A 52 -9.90 -7.20 -18.31
C ASP A 52 -10.05 -6.78 -16.84
N ARG A 53 -11.11 -7.25 -16.20
CA ARG A 53 -11.45 -6.87 -14.83
C ARG A 53 -10.41 -7.28 -13.80
N ARG A 54 -9.61 -8.33 -14.09
CA ARG A 54 -8.58 -8.78 -13.16
C ARG A 54 -7.42 -7.79 -13.04
N TYR A 55 -7.18 -7.08 -14.14
CA TYR A 55 -6.11 -6.09 -14.21
C TYR A 55 -6.67 -4.78 -14.73
N SER A 56 -7.70 -4.27 -14.05
CA SER A 56 -8.46 -3.10 -14.49
C SER A 56 -7.61 -1.85 -14.63
N LEU A 57 -6.47 -1.79 -13.94
CA LEU A 57 -5.56 -0.64 -13.97
C LEU A 57 -4.26 -0.94 -14.72
N ASP A 58 -4.23 -2.01 -15.50
CA ASP A 58 -3.04 -2.39 -16.27
C ASP A 58 -2.60 -1.26 -17.19
N LYS A 59 -1.27 -1.06 -17.27
CA LYS A 59 -0.61 -0.03 -18.07
C LYS A 59 -0.87 1.41 -17.61
N LEU A 60 -1.50 1.59 -16.45
CA LEU A 60 -1.66 2.91 -15.87
C LEU A 60 -0.50 3.23 -14.94
N GLU A 61 -0.09 4.49 -14.93
CA GLU A 61 0.83 5.02 -13.96
C GLU A 61 0.04 5.82 -12.93
N CYS A 62 0.21 5.51 -11.65
CA CYS A 62 -0.54 6.13 -10.57
C CYS A 62 0.40 6.77 -9.56
N LEU A 63 -0.01 7.91 -9.04
CA LEU A 63 0.68 8.60 -7.96
C LEU A 63 -0.26 8.64 -6.76
N ASP A 64 0.18 8.05 -5.65
CA ASP A 64 -0.57 8.06 -4.38
C ASP A 64 0.08 9.07 -3.44
N ILE A 65 -0.54 10.23 -3.30
CA ILE A 65 -0.04 11.32 -2.46
C ILE A 65 -0.56 11.12 -1.05
N GLY A 66 0.36 11.07 -0.08
CA GLY A 66 0.02 10.74 1.30
C GLY A 66 -0.26 9.25 1.45
N CYS A 67 0.59 8.41 0.88
CA CYS A 67 0.34 6.97 0.80
C CYS A 67 0.36 6.24 2.16
N GLY A 68 0.94 6.86 3.20
CA GLY A 68 1.04 6.23 4.51
C GLY A 68 1.76 4.89 4.45
N GLY A 69 1.21 3.88 5.11
CA GLY A 69 1.75 2.52 5.12
C GLY A 69 1.50 1.71 3.86
N GLY A 70 0.91 2.32 2.82
CA GLY A 70 0.79 1.71 1.51
C GLY A 70 -0.50 0.92 1.26
N LEU A 71 -1.52 1.08 2.09
CA LEU A 71 -2.76 0.30 1.96
C LEU A 71 -3.41 0.46 0.59
N LEU A 72 -3.60 1.69 0.15
CA LEU A 72 -4.21 1.97 -1.15
C LEU A 72 -3.24 1.68 -2.29
N SER A 73 -1.98 2.08 -2.15
CA SER A 73 -0.96 1.88 -3.18
C SER A 73 -0.83 0.40 -3.57
N GLU A 74 -0.80 -0.51 -2.60
CA GLU A 74 -0.69 -1.95 -2.89
C GLU A 74 -1.94 -2.49 -3.60
N ARG A 75 -3.12 -2.03 -3.19
CA ARG A 75 -4.37 -2.46 -3.85
C ARG A 75 -4.38 -2.03 -5.32
N ILE A 76 -3.94 -0.81 -5.60
CA ILE A 76 -3.84 -0.29 -6.97
C ILE A 76 -2.80 -1.08 -7.76
N ALA A 77 -1.65 -1.37 -7.16
CA ALA A 77 -0.61 -2.16 -7.81
C ALA A 77 -1.08 -3.58 -8.16
N ARG A 78 -1.86 -4.20 -7.29
CA ARG A 78 -2.43 -5.54 -7.55
C ARG A 78 -3.41 -5.55 -8.71
N LEU A 79 -3.98 -4.42 -9.05
CA LEU A 79 -4.86 -4.28 -10.22
C LEU A 79 -4.08 -4.00 -11.52
N GLY A 80 -2.76 -4.01 -11.46
CA GLY A 80 -1.90 -3.94 -12.61
C GLY A 80 -1.21 -2.61 -12.85
N ALA A 81 -1.51 -1.58 -12.06
CA ALA A 81 -0.90 -0.26 -12.23
C ALA A 81 0.54 -0.22 -11.72
N SER A 82 1.31 0.68 -12.31
CA SER A 82 2.61 1.09 -11.78
C SER A 82 2.37 2.25 -10.81
N VAL A 83 2.67 2.06 -9.53
CA VAL A 83 2.32 3.03 -8.49
C VAL A 83 3.56 3.65 -7.89
N THR A 84 3.53 4.96 -7.75
CA THR A 84 4.50 5.70 -6.94
C THR A 84 3.76 6.28 -5.74
N GLY A 85 4.17 5.89 -4.54
CA GLY A 85 3.62 6.45 -3.30
C GLY A 85 4.56 7.48 -2.71
N ILE A 86 4.01 8.58 -2.24
CA ILE A 86 4.78 9.60 -1.53
C ILE A 86 4.10 9.96 -0.22
N ASP A 87 4.90 10.26 0.78
CA ASP A 87 4.42 10.67 2.09
C ASP A 87 5.47 11.54 2.78
N ILE A 88 5.01 12.48 3.59
CA ILE A 88 5.92 13.35 4.34
C ILE A 88 6.57 12.63 5.53
N THR A 89 6.03 11.50 5.94
CA THR A 89 6.50 10.73 7.08
C THR A 89 7.41 9.60 6.61
N GLN A 90 8.71 9.71 6.90
CA GLN A 90 9.68 8.68 6.52
C GLN A 90 9.33 7.32 7.09
N ASN A 91 8.83 7.27 8.32
CA ASN A 91 8.43 6.01 8.96
C ASN A 91 7.33 5.29 8.15
N SER A 92 6.35 6.03 7.65
CA SER A 92 5.28 5.45 6.82
C SER A 92 5.84 4.85 5.54
N ILE A 93 6.78 5.53 4.90
CA ILE A 93 7.42 5.02 3.68
C ILE A 93 8.19 3.73 3.97
N GLU A 94 8.90 3.64 5.09
CA GLU A 94 9.62 2.41 5.46
C GLU A 94 8.64 1.26 5.70
N ILE A 95 7.50 1.52 6.34
CA ILE A 95 6.44 0.53 6.54
C ILE A 95 5.89 0.05 5.20
N ALA A 96 5.62 0.98 4.29
CA ALA A 96 5.10 0.66 2.97
C ALA A 96 6.08 -0.22 2.18
N LYS A 97 7.37 0.10 2.22
CA LYS A 97 8.41 -0.69 1.55
C LYS A 97 8.50 -2.11 2.11
N ILE A 98 8.48 -2.25 3.43
CA ILE A 98 8.59 -3.55 4.08
C ILE A 98 7.44 -4.45 3.65
N HIS A 99 6.22 -3.94 3.70
CA HIS A 99 5.06 -4.76 3.35
C HIS A 99 5.01 -5.06 1.86
N ALA A 100 5.32 -4.09 1.01
CA ALA A 100 5.35 -4.30 -0.44
C ALA A 100 6.34 -5.41 -0.81
N PHE A 101 7.52 -5.38 -0.21
CA PHE A 101 8.54 -6.42 -0.44
C PHE A 101 8.02 -7.80 -0.04
N LYS A 102 7.40 -7.92 1.15
CA LYS A 102 6.83 -9.19 1.62
C LYS A 102 5.72 -9.71 0.71
N SER A 103 4.99 -8.81 0.08
CA SER A 103 3.86 -9.14 -0.80
C SER A 103 4.29 -9.40 -2.24
N GLY A 104 5.58 -9.33 -2.53
CA GLY A 104 6.11 -9.51 -3.88
C GLY A 104 5.89 -8.31 -4.80
N LEU A 105 5.65 -7.13 -4.23
CA LEU A 105 5.49 -5.88 -4.95
C LEU A 105 6.73 -4.99 -4.75
N ASP A 106 6.98 -4.10 -5.68
CA ASP A 106 8.12 -3.17 -5.57
C ASP A 106 7.70 -1.82 -4.95
#